data_3283c08aeaa5d7401a6948fe9e52c8b8
#
_entry.id   3283c08aeaa5d7401a6948fe9e52c8b8
#
_cell.length_a   1.000
_cell.length_b   1.000
_cell.length_c   1.000
_cell.angle_alpha   90.00
_cell.angle_beta   90.00
_cell.angle_gamma   90.00
#
_symmetry.space_group_name_H-M   'P 1'
#
loop_
_entity.id
_entity.type
_entity.pdbx_description
1 polymer ?
#
loop_
_entity_poly.entity_id
_entity_poly.type
_entity_poly.pdbx_seq_one_letter_code
_entity_poly.pdbx_strand_id
1 'polypeptide(L)'
;MGEKRRETILFSCLGSTDPVRGEHDGAMLHIARHYRPDRIQWYITKEMRRMEEKDGRFRLSMEYLSRQCPGYSPEILPPVYDEREDAADFDGFYDVFRQQFTRLSRSYPEAEILVNLSSGTPQMKTTLVLLCSDLAYRTRAIQVKNFESRSGTALRTTAENYELELELELNQDAQPGAPNRCSEPELVLVQRKKLTDQVESLLNRYDYGALEDMGRLLPERLRPLVKHMACRSAYDMEGALSLSGAWDGLELYPAGEKKLKSYGEYRALSEYILVLKMMQRTGRFTDMVIRLNPLVIRMQRAFLESCGLDMDSLTKKSGGRERIRRELLENSRPELLAWLDGKYRDRGGFADCDPSIQIYNYMIDWLGRSDGSQGQLYRRLETLNRERNGSAHSLNNLGEREIRAALGCSSRELIKGLVSALEELFPRHYNPELFNIYDSVNRYIRGEL
;
A
#
# COMPACT_ATOMS: atom_id res chain seq x y z
N MET A 1 15.84 -34.68 8.17
CA MET A 1 16.58 -34.23 6.98
C MET A 1 17.28 -32.93 7.38
N GLY A 2 18.62 -32.95 7.49
CA GLY A 2 19.36 -31.74 7.86
C GLY A 2 19.16 -30.64 6.81
N GLU A 3 18.83 -29.45 7.23
CA GLU A 3 18.80 -28.29 6.34
C GLU A 3 20.18 -28.14 5.69
N LYS A 4 20.22 -28.22 4.37
CA LYS A 4 21.43 -28.00 3.60
C LYS A 4 21.89 -26.57 3.86
N ARG A 5 23.08 -26.38 4.44
CA ARG A 5 23.66 -25.03 4.68
C ARG A 5 23.57 -24.23 3.36
N ARG A 6 22.93 -23.07 3.43
CA ARG A 6 22.80 -22.18 2.27
C ARG A 6 24.17 -21.60 1.92
N GLU A 7 24.45 -21.52 0.63
CA GLU A 7 25.64 -20.87 0.12
C GLU A 7 25.64 -19.36 0.46
N THR A 8 26.80 -18.82 0.80
CA THR A 8 26.93 -17.41 1.21
C THR A 8 28.02 -16.70 0.43
N ILE A 9 27.79 -15.42 0.09
CA ILE A 9 28.73 -14.56 -0.62
C ILE A 9 28.95 -13.32 0.21
N LEU A 10 30.17 -13.05 0.67
CA LEU A 10 30.50 -11.80 1.34
C LEU A 10 30.74 -10.70 0.30
N PHE A 11 29.92 -9.67 0.31
CA PHE A 11 30.18 -8.42 -0.41
C PHE A 11 30.84 -7.42 0.56
N SER A 12 32.05 -6.99 0.27
CA SER A 12 32.79 -6.07 1.12
C SER A 12 33.48 -4.98 0.32
N CYS A 13 33.14 -3.73 0.64
CA CYS A 13 34.06 -2.63 0.33
C CYS A 13 35.31 -2.79 1.20
N LEU A 14 36.47 -2.56 0.60
CA LEU A 14 37.73 -2.55 1.38
C LEU A 14 38.03 -1.13 1.86
N GLY A 15 38.48 -1.03 3.09
CA GLY A 15 38.79 0.25 3.73
C GLY A 15 40.19 0.29 4.32
N SER A 16 40.63 1.45 4.80
CA SER A 16 41.97 1.68 5.36
C SER A 16 42.26 0.90 6.65
N THR A 17 41.24 0.26 7.25
CA THR A 17 41.40 -0.61 8.43
C THR A 17 41.48 -2.08 8.06
N ASP A 18 41.21 -2.42 6.79
CA ASP A 18 41.35 -3.78 6.28
C ASP A 18 42.79 -4.01 5.78
N PRO A 19 43.34 -5.22 5.87
CA PRO A 19 42.75 -6.43 6.44
C PRO A 19 42.95 -6.58 7.96
N VAL A 20 44.02 -6.04 8.52
CA VAL A 20 44.36 -6.04 9.96
C VAL A 20 44.92 -4.67 10.32
N ARG A 21 44.54 -4.16 11.46
CA ARG A 21 45.08 -2.89 11.95
C ARG A 21 45.07 -2.85 13.48
N GLY A 22 46.21 -2.47 14.05
CA GLY A 22 46.38 -2.37 15.50
C GLY A 22 46.13 -3.70 16.18
N GLU A 23 46.72 -4.77 15.65
CA GLU A 23 46.66 -6.13 16.18
C GLU A 23 45.24 -6.76 16.14
N HIS A 24 44.30 -6.23 15.32
CA HIS A 24 42.95 -6.75 15.19
C HIS A 24 42.50 -6.86 13.73
N ASP A 25 41.69 -7.88 13.45
CA ASP A 25 41.06 -8.00 12.14
C ASP A 25 40.29 -6.73 11.77
N GLY A 26 40.53 -6.24 10.56
CA GLY A 26 39.62 -5.33 9.89
C GLY A 26 38.24 -6.03 9.63
N ALA A 27 37.21 -5.26 9.31
CA ALA A 27 35.88 -5.82 9.27
C ALA A 27 35.70 -6.92 8.23
N MET A 28 36.33 -6.81 7.05
CA MET A 28 36.28 -7.83 6.00
C MET A 28 36.82 -9.17 6.51
N LEU A 29 38.03 -9.15 7.09
CA LEU A 29 38.72 -10.36 7.58
C LEU A 29 37.97 -10.96 8.79
N HIS A 30 37.48 -10.11 9.70
CA HIS A 30 36.70 -10.55 10.87
C HIS A 30 35.39 -11.25 10.48
N ILE A 31 34.64 -10.70 9.51
CA ILE A 31 33.43 -11.34 8.98
C ILE A 31 33.81 -12.68 8.31
N ALA A 32 34.87 -12.71 7.50
CA ALA A 32 35.30 -13.94 6.85
C ALA A 32 35.70 -15.04 7.87
N ARG A 33 36.33 -14.68 8.98
CA ARG A 33 36.71 -15.60 10.08
C ARG A 33 35.46 -16.23 10.74
N HIS A 34 34.45 -15.43 11.05
CA HIS A 34 33.34 -15.88 11.86
C HIS A 34 32.16 -16.45 11.04
N TYR A 35 31.87 -15.89 9.86
CA TYR A 35 30.76 -16.33 9.00
C TYR A 35 31.18 -17.37 7.96
N ARG A 36 32.47 -17.47 7.63
CA ARG A 36 33.04 -18.40 6.66
C ARG A 36 32.25 -18.44 5.36
N PRO A 37 32.10 -17.30 4.65
CA PRO A 37 31.41 -17.26 3.38
C PRO A 37 32.05 -18.18 2.34
N ASP A 38 31.24 -18.78 1.49
CA ASP A 38 31.73 -19.68 0.43
C ASP A 38 32.46 -18.89 -0.66
N ARG A 39 32.02 -17.63 -0.89
CA ARG A 39 32.63 -16.70 -1.83
C ARG A 39 32.80 -15.33 -1.23
N ILE A 40 33.76 -14.56 -1.76
CA ILE A 40 33.99 -13.17 -1.38
C ILE A 40 34.08 -12.31 -2.64
N GLN A 41 33.27 -11.27 -2.70
CA GLN A 41 33.30 -10.21 -3.70
C GLN A 41 33.87 -8.92 -3.06
N TRP A 42 35.02 -8.50 -3.49
CA TRP A 42 35.60 -7.23 -3.07
C TRP A 42 35.18 -6.08 -3.97
N TYR A 43 34.94 -4.93 -3.36
CA TYR A 43 34.87 -3.64 -4.01
C TYR A 43 36.08 -2.81 -3.58
N ILE A 44 36.90 -2.40 -4.55
CA ILE A 44 38.26 -1.87 -4.33
C ILE A 44 38.38 -0.49 -4.97
N THR A 45 38.58 0.57 -4.15
CA THR A 45 38.86 1.91 -4.64
C THR A 45 40.29 2.03 -5.16
N LYS A 46 40.61 3.09 -5.91
CA LYS A 46 41.96 3.38 -6.40
C LYS A 46 43.03 3.32 -5.28
N GLU A 47 42.74 3.86 -4.11
CA GLU A 47 43.65 3.86 -2.97
C GLU A 47 43.89 2.44 -2.46
N MET A 48 42.86 1.66 -2.24
CA MET A 48 42.94 0.28 -1.80
C MET A 48 43.63 -0.61 -2.84
N ARG A 49 43.41 -0.35 -4.13
CA ARG A 49 44.10 -1.04 -5.22
C ARG A 49 45.63 -0.82 -5.17
N ARG A 50 46.07 0.42 -4.98
CA ARG A 50 47.50 0.72 -4.83
C ARG A 50 48.11 -0.01 -3.64
N MET A 51 47.37 -0.16 -2.53
CA MET A 51 47.82 -0.93 -1.39
C MET A 51 47.96 -2.42 -1.71
N GLU A 52 46.97 -3.00 -2.38
CA GLU A 52 47.01 -4.41 -2.81
C GLU A 52 48.14 -4.65 -3.81
N GLU A 53 48.35 -3.76 -4.77
CA GLU A 53 49.45 -3.87 -5.75
C GLU A 53 50.84 -3.73 -5.11
N LYS A 54 50.97 -2.98 -3.99
CA LYS A 54 52.22 -2.80 -3.26
C LYS A 54 52.64 -4.05 -2.49
N ASP A 55 51.71 -4.67 -1.76
CA ASP A 55 52.07 -5.70 -0.76
C ASP A 55 51.12 -6.90 -0.73
N GLY A 56 50.08 -6.94 -1.58
CA GLY A 56 49.16 -8.07 -1.69
C GLY A 56 48.33 -8.32 -0.41
N ARG A 57 48.17 -7.27 0.42
CA ARG A 57 47.65 -7.41 1.79
C ARG A 57 46.32 -8.10 1.93
N PHE A 58 45.41 -7.85 1.02
CA PHE A 58 44.04 -8.44 1.13
C PHE A 58 44.07 -9.92 0.75
N ARG A 59 44.78 -10.27 -0.33
CA ARG A 59 44.92 -11.67 -0.78
C ARG A 59 45.69 -12.49 0.24
N LEU A 60 46.86 -11.99 0.67
CA LEU A 60 47.74 -12.70 1.63
C LEU A 60 47.05 -12.91 2.99
N SER A 61 46.24 -11.96 3.44
CA SER A 61 45.44 -12.12 4.67
C SER A 61 44.36 -13.21 4.55
N MET A 62 43.75 -13.37 3.40
CA MET A 62 42.79 -14.46 3.17
C MET A 62 43.52 -15.81 3.10
N GLU A 63 44.69 -15.89 2.48
CA GLU A 63 45.54 -17.10 2.51
C GLU A 63 45.99 -17.46 3.93
N TYR A 64 46.32 -16.45 4.73
CA TYR A 64 46.67 -16.62 6.15
C TYR A 64 45.47 -17.12 6.95
N LEU A 65 44.28 -16.53 6.76
CA LEU A 65 43.05 -17.00 7.39
C LEU A 65 42.71 -18.45 7.02
N SER A 66 42.86 -18.82 5.74
CA SER A 66 42.61 -20.19 5.29
C SER A 66 43.54 -21.22 5.94
N ARG A 67 44.78 -20.81 6.21
CA ARG A 67 45.75 -21.67 6.94
C ARG A 67 45.37 -21.81 8.43
N GLN A 68 44.85 -20.76 9.06
CA GLN A 68 44.39 -20.79 10.45
C GLN A 68 43.08 -21.52 10.66
N CYS A 69 42.23 -21.57 9.64
CA CYS A 69 40.91 -22.21 9.70
C CYS A 69 40.86 -23.46 8.80
N PRO A 70 41.28 -24.63 9.30
CA PRO A 70 41.27 -25.85 8.49
C PRO A 70 39.89 -26.12 7.84
N GLY A 71 39.91 -26.41 6.55
CA GLY A 71 38.65 -26.66 5.78
C GLY A 71 37.93 -25.41 5.32
N TYR A 72 38.46 -24.20 5.55
CA TYR A 72 37.91 -22.97 5.03
C TYR A 72 38.86 -22.37 3.98
N SER A 73 38.38 -22.30 2.73
CA SER A 73 39.05 -21.68 1.58
C SER A 73 38.01 -21.08 0.65
N PRO A 74 37.60 -19.82 0.86
CA PRO A 74 36.60 -19.19 0.06
C PRO A 74 37.08 -18.90 -1.37
N GLU A 75 36.19 -18.97 -2.32
CA GLU A 75 36.43 -18.48 -3.69
C GLU A 75 36.46 -16.95 -3.68
N ILE A 76 37.57 -16.34 -4.08
CA ILE A 76 37.65 -14.88 -4.27
C ILE A 76 37.20 -14.58 -5.68
N LEU A 77 36.02 -13.96 -5.79
CA LEU A 77 35.47 -13.53 -7.09
C LEU A 77 36.31 -12.38 -7.67
N PRO A 78 36.33 -12.19 -8.99
CA PRO A 78 37.03 -11.08 -9.63
C PRO A 78 36.65 -9.75 -8.98
N PRO A 79 37.64 -8.98 -8.44
CA PRO A 79 37.35 -7.73 -7.75
C PRO A 79 36.64 -6.71 -8.62
N VAL A 80 35.77 -5.89 -8.02
CA VAL A 80 35.20 -4.72 -8.66
C VAL A 80 36.08 -3.54 -8.35
N TYR A 81 36.76 -3.03 -9.36
CA TYR A 81 37.64 -1.85 -9.21
C TYR A 81 36.83 -0.57 -9.48
N ASP A 82 36.96 0.38 -8.57
CA ASP A 82 36.38 1.72 -8.73
C ASP A 82 37.48 2.69 -9.24
N GLU A 83 37.26 3.20 -10.44
CA GLU A 83 38.20 4.15 -11.06
C GLU A 83 37.80 5.63 -10.77
N ARG A 84 36.76 5.88 -10.01
CA ARG A 84 36.32 7.23 -9.65
C ARG A 84 37.35 7.92 -8.72
N GLU A 85 37.48 9.22 -8.89
CA GLU A 85 38.33 10.05 -8.06
C GLU A 85 37.64 10.54 -6.79
N ASP A 86 36.31 10.71 -6.87
CA ASP A 86 35.45 11.17 -5.77
C ASP A 86 34.86 9.99 -5.01
N ALA A 87 35.42 9.70 -3.84
CA ALA A 87 34.87 8.70 -2.92
C ALA A 87 33.62 9.19 -2.14
N ALA A 88 33.13 10.40 -2.42
CA ALA A 88 31.93 10.99 -1.82
C ALA A 88 30.71 10.97 -2.76
N ASP A 89 30.83 10.47 -4.00
CA ASP A 89 29.73 10.34 -4.96
C ASP A 89 28.72 9.27 -4.52
N PHE A 90 27.65 9.74 -3.83
CA PHE A 90 26.62 8.88 -3.27
C PHE A 90 25.81 8.14 -4.35
N ASP A 91 25.37 8.85 -5.39
CA ASP A 91 24.50 8.29 -6.43
C ASP A 91 25.24 7.27 -7.29
N GLY A 92 26.51 7.55 -7.60
CA GLY A 92 27.33 6.63 -8.35
C GLY A 92 27.62 5.31 -7.63
N PHE A 93 27.71 5.30 -6.29
CA PHE A 93 27.83 4.05 -5.53
C PHE A 93 26.55 3.22 -5.58
N TYR A 94 25.38 3.89 -5.53
CA TYR A 94 24.11 3.17 -5.59
C TYR A 94 23.97 2.35 -6.88
N ASP A 95 24.25 2.94 -8.03
CA ASP A 95 24.14 2.26 -9.32
C ASP A 95 25.10 1.09 -9.44
N VAL A 96 26.35 1.29 -9.05
CA VAL A 96 27.37 0.23 -9.11
C VAL A 96 27.03 -0.93 -8.17
N PHE A 97 26.70 -0.65 -6.93
CA PHE A 97 26.38 -1.71 -5.97
C PHE A 97 25.09 -2.45 -6.37
N ARG A 98 24.09 -1.74 -6.85
CA ARG A 98 22.87 -2.36 -7.39
C ARG A 98 23.17 -3.29 -8.55
N GLN A 99 24.04 -2.89 -9.48
CA GLN A 99 24.48 -3.75 -10.57
C GLN A 99 25.20 -4.99 -10.05
N GLN A 100 26.09 -4.86 -9.06
CA GLN A 100 26.81 -5.98 -8.48
C GLN A 100 25.85 -6.95 -7.75
N PHE A 101 24.91 -6.43 -6.95
CA PHE A 101 23.91 -7.26 -6.26
C PHE A 101 23.02 -8.00 -7.26
N THR A 102 22.58 -7.32 -8.33
CA THR A 102 21.82 -7.95 -9.41
C THR A 102 22.63 -9.04 -10.12
N ARG A 103 23.91 -8.80 -10.39
CA ARG A 103 24.82 -9.79 -10.98
C ARG A 103 24.97 -11.01 -10.06
N LEU A 104 25.29 -10.79 -8.79
CA LEU A 104 25.48 -11.88 -7.81
C LEU A 104 24.18 -12.70 -7.65
N SER A 105 23.03 -12.04 -7.51
CA SER A 105 21.74 -12.75 -7.36
C SER A 105 21.37 -13.55 -8.61
N ARG A 106 21.76 -13.11 -9.81
CA ARG A 106 21.53 -13.87 -11.05
C ARG A 106 22.50 -15.04 -11.21
N SER A 107 23.77 -14.83 -10.86
CA SER A 107 24.80 -15.89 -10.98
C SER A 107 24.66 -16.95 -9.90
N TYR A 108 24.14 -16.59 -8.73
CA TYR A 108 24.01 -17.46 -7.56
C TYR A 108 22.62 -17.29 -6.91
N PRO A 109 21.55 -17.75 -7.56
CA PRO A 109 20.16 -17.43 -7.16
C PRO A 109 19.77 -17.97 -5.78
N GLU A 110 20.42 -19.04 -5.29
CA GLU A 110 20.15 -19.62 -3.98
C GLU A 110 21.05 -19.07 -2.86
N ALA A 111 22.09 -18.31 -3.23
CA ALA A 111 23.03 -17.77 -2.26
C ALA A 111 22.44 -16.59 -1.50
N GLU A 112 22.92 -16.41 -0.26
CA GLU A 112 22.67 -15.23 0.56
C GLU A 112 23.88 -14.31 0.49
N ILE A 113 23.65 -13.01 0.25
CA ILE A 113 24.72 -12.00 0.21
C ILE A 113 24.89 -11.44 1.62
N LEU A 114 26.02 -11.75 2.25
CA LEU A 114 26.47 -11.14 3.50
C LEU A 114 27.08 -9.78 3.15
N VAL A 115 26.58 -8.70 3.74
CA VAL A 115 26.98 -7.35 3.38
C VAL A 115 27.73 -6.69 4.52
N ASN A 116 29.03 -6.39 4.28
CA ASN A 116 29.85 -5.68 5.26
C ASN A 116 29.46 -4.19 5.33
N LEU A 117 28.84 -3.77 6.44
CA LEU A 117 28.48 -2.38 6.72
C LEU A 117 29.55 -1.60 7.50
N SER A 118 30.72 -2.18 7.77
CA SER A 118 31.74 -1.55 8.60
C SER A 118 32.91 -0.97 7.82
N SER A 119 33.23 -1.53 6.65
CA SER A 119 34.32 -1.04 5.80
C SER A 119 33.83 -0.11 4.68
N GLY A 120 34.69 0.73 4.19
CA GLY A 120 34.43 1.73 3.16
C GLY A 120 34.05 3.10 3.70
N THR A 121 33.73 4.04 2.79
CA THR A 121 33.33 5.41 3.13
C THR A 121 31.91 5.47 3.73
N PRO A 122 31.54 6.55 4.43
CA PRO A 122 30.15 6.72 4.91
C PRO A 122 29.10 6.59 3.79
N GLN A 123 29.40 7.10 2.60
CA GLN A 123 28.53 7.03 1.44
C GLN A 123 28.31 5.58 0.98
N MET A 124 29.40 4.81 0.87
CA MET A 124 29.31 3.38 0.54
C MET A 124 28.46 2.62 1.56
N LYS A 125 28.71 2.84 2.86
CA LYS A 125 27.97 2.18 3.94
C LYS A 125 26.48 2.50 3.89
N THR A 126 26.13 3.77 3.69
CA THR A 126 24.72 4.19 3.60
C THR A 126 24.04 3.57 2.39
N THR A 127 24.71 3.53 1.24
CA THR A 127 24.21 2.87 0.03
C THR A 127 23.97 1.37 0.25
N LEU A 128 24.91 0.69 0.92
CA LEU A 128 24.75 -0.73 1.26
C LEU A 128 23.56 -0.97 2.21
N VAL A 129 23.35 -0.09 3.19
CA VAL A 129 22.16 -0.15 4.07
C VAL A 129 20.87 -0.07 3.27
N LEU A 130 20.78 0.84 2.30
CA LEU A 130 19.60 0.97 1.43
C LEU A 130 19.37 -0.31 0.61
N LEU A 131 20.41 -0.89 0.03
CA LEU A 131 20.34 -2.13 -0.75
C LEU A 131 20.00 -3.36 0.11
N CYS A 132 20.52 -3.45 1.33
CA CYS A 132 20.16 -4.51 2.27
C CYS A 132 18.66 -4.51 2.63
N SER A 133 18.00 -3.38 2.52
CA SER A 133 16.57 -3.27 2.77
C SER A 133 15.71 -3.53 1.53
N ASP A 134 16.32 -3.83 0.36
CA ASP A 134 15.61 -4.12 -0.87
C ASP A 134 15.24 -5.61 -0.93
N LEU A 135 13.93 -5.89 -0.95
CA LEU A 135 13.40 -7.25 -1.02
C LEU A 135 13.73 -8.01 -2.32
N ALA A 136 14.24 -7.29 -3.33
CA ALA A 136 14.71 -7.92 -4.57
C ALA A 136 15.98 -8.74 -4.37
N TYR A 137 16.72 -8.51 -3.27
CA TYR A 137 17.95 -9.21 -2.95
C TYR A 137 17.84 -9.98 -1.65
N ARG A 138 18.40 -11.17 -1.63
CA ARG A 138 18.54 -11.96 -0.40
C ARG A 138 19.84 -11.56 0.29
N THR A 139 19.75 -10.62 1.22
CA THR A 139 20.88 -10.02 1.89
C THR A 139 20.82 -10.18 3.41
N ARG A 140 21.98 -10.23 4.04
CA ARG A 140 22.16 -10.12 5.48
C ARG A 140 23.22 -9.07 5.79
N ALA A 141 22.81 -8.02 6.49
CA ALA A 141 23.68 -6.95 6.92
C ALA A 141 24.56 -7.39 8.10
N ILE A 142 25.86 -7.14 8.02
CA ILE A 142 26.79 -7.46 9.09
C ILE A 142 27.58 -6.20 9.46
N GLN A 143 27.61 -5.91 10.73
CA GLN A 143 28.40 -4.83 11.32
C GLN A 143 29.44 -5.41 12.29
N VAL A 144 30.65 -4.91 12.23
CA VAL A 144 31.75 -5.27 13.16
C VAL A 144 31.95 -4.11 14.10
N LYS A 145 31.87 -4.36 15.41
CA LYS A 145 32.16 -3.34 16.43
C LYS A 145 33.62 -3.01 16.42
N ASN A 146 33.97 -1.72 16.50
CA ASN A 146 35.33 -1.28 16.66
C ASN A 146 35.90 -1.80 18.00
N PHE A 147 37.16 -2.10 18.00
CA PHE A 147 37.88 -2.44 19.22
C PHE A 147 38.06 -1.15 20.06
N GLU A 148 37.65 -1.18 21.32
CA GLU A 148 37.97 -0.13 22.28
C GLU A 148 39.40 -0.36 22.79
N SER A 149 40.33 0.41 22.29
CA SER A 149 41.71 0.43 22.87
C SER A 149 41.61 0.90 24.32
N ARG A 150 41.89 0.01 25.26
CA ARG A 150 41.96 0.32 26.70
C ARG A 150 43.18 1.18 27.08
N SER A 151 44.15 1.33 26.19
CA SER A 151 45.30 2.17 26.38
C SER A 151 45.35 3.26 25.31
N GLY A 152 45.35 4.53 25.73
CA GLY A 152 45.43 5.70 24.85
C GLY A 152 46.74 5.81 24.03
N THR A 153 47.50 4.73 23.91
CA THR A 153 48.72 4.53 23.12
C THR A 153 48.51 3.46 22.04
N ALA A 154 47.41 3.54 21.28
CA ALA A 154 47.41 2.84 19.99
C ALA A 154 48.52 3.52 19.14
N LEU A 155 49.64 2.85 18.96
CA LEU A 155 50.63 3.20 17.95
C LEU A 155 49.84 3.40 16.65
N ARG A 156 49.77 4.67 16.19
CA ARG A 156 49.13 4.97 14.90
C ARG A 156 50.03 4.32 13.84
N THR A 157 49.68 3.11 13.43
CA THR A 157 50.26 2.50 12.24
C THR A 157 49.90 3.40 11.09
N THR A 158 50.86 4.20 10.65
CA THR A 158 50.67 5.04 9.44
C THR A 158 50.75 4.13 8.22
N ALA A 159 50.21 4.55 7.09
CA ALA A 159 50.32 3.79 5.83
C ALA A 159 51.81 3.53 5.42
N GLU A 160 52.73 4.34 5.93
CA GLU A 160 54.17 4.24 5.67
C GLU A 160 54.84 3.13 6.46
N ASN A 161 54.35 2.80 7.66
CA ASN A 161 54.96 1.82 8.59
C ASN A 161 54.11 0.54 8.70
N TYR A 162 53.27 0.24 7.70
CA TYR A 162 52.45 -0.96 7.72
C TYR A 162 53.26 -2.18 7.26
N GLU A 163 53.45 -3.13 8.18
CA GLU A 163 54.11 -4.43 7.94
C GLU A 163 53.06 -5.55 8.11
N LEU A 164 52.60 -6.11 7.01
CA LEU A 164 51.50 -7.09 7.00
C LEU A 164 51.84 -8.33 7.85
N GLU A 165 53.05 -8.88 7.71
CA GLU A 165 53.45 -10.09 8.43
C GLU A 165 53.40 -9.87 9.95
N LEU A 166 53.91 -8.73 10.41
CA LEU A 166 53.89 -8.38 11.83
C LEU A 166 52.45 -8.19 12.36
N GLU A 167 51.62 -7.49 11.60
CA GLU A 167 50.17 -7.28 11.96
C GLU A 167 49.42 -8.62 12.02
N LEU A 168 49.72 -9.57 11.14
CA LEU A 168 49.10 -10.90 11.14
C LEU A 168 49.61 -11.77 12.30
N GLU A 169 50.92 -11.71 12.64
CA GLU A 169 51.47 -12.45 13.78
C GLU A 169 50.95 -11.96 15.14
N LEU A 170 50.79 -10.65 15.29
CA LEU A 170 50.29 -10.01 16.52
C LEU A 170 48.79 -10.00 16.62
N ASN A 171 48.07 -10.49 15.61
CA ASN A 171 46.63 -10.40 15.50
C ASN A 171 45.92 -11.16 16.63
N GLN A 172 45.30 -10.42 17.54
CA GLN A 172 44.59 -10.95 18.71
C GLN A 172 43.28 -11.66 18.33
N ASP A 173 42.64 -11.26 17.24
CA ASP A 173 41.41 -11.92 16.75
C ASP A 173 41.71 -13.32 16.15
N ALA A 174 43.01 -13.62 15.89
CA ALA A 174 43.46 -14.94 15.45
C ALA A 174 43.65 -15.94 16.60
N GLN A 175 43.68 -15.46 17.84
CA GLN A 175 43.93 -16.30 19.00
C GLN A 175 42.70 -17.16 19.37
N PRO A 176 42.89 -18.38 19.91
CA PRO A 176 41.80 -19.22 20.40
C PRO A 176 40.98 -18.50 21.48
N GLY A 177 39.68 -18.43 21.31
CA GLY A 177 38.76 -17.77 22.26
C GLY A 177 38.60 -16.26 22.04
N ALA A 178 39.18 -15.70 20.98
CA ALA A 178 38.92 -14.30 20.60
C ALA A 178 37.42 -14.02 20.40
N PRO A 179 36.93 -12.88 20.88
CA PRO A 179 35.49 -12.57 20.83
C PRO A 179 35.02 -12.29 19.41
N ASN A 180 33.86 -12.80 19.06
CA ASN A 180 33.17 -12.39 17.85
C ASN A 180 32.58 -10.97 18.02
N ARG A 181 33.09 -10.01 17.27
CA ARG A 181 32.65 -8.60 17.28
C ARG A 181 31.57 -8.31 16.23
N CYS A 182 31.16 -9.32 15.46
CA CYS A 182 30.07 -9.16 14.48
C CYS A 182 28.73 -9.01 15.16
N SER A 183 27.86 -8.20 14.56
CA SER A 183 26.44 -8.09 14.87
C SER A 183 25.63 -7.95 13.58
N GLU A 184 24.38 -8.40 13.61
CA GLU A 184 23.46 -8.32 12.49
C GLU A 184 22.40 -7.23 12.80
N PRO A 185 22.56 -6.00 12.26
CA PRO A 185 21.59 -4.94 12.50
C PRO A 185 20.29 -5.21 11.74
N GLU A 186 19.16 -5.09 12.40
CA GLU A 186 17.83 -5.29 11.79
C GLU A 186 17.41 -4.21 10.79
N LEU A 187 18.16 -3.11 10.69
CA LEU A 187 17.88 -1.95 9.82
C LEU A 187 16.46 -1.37 9.98
N VAL A 188 15.92 -1.43 11.20
CA VAL A 188 14.54 -1.11 11.56
C VAL A 188 14.06 0.22 10.97
N LEU A 189 14.88 1.27 11.01
CA LEU A 189 14.50 2.59 10.50
C LEU A 189 14.22 2.59 9.00
N VAL A 190 15.04 1.88 8.22
CA VAL A 190 14.88 1.82 6.75
C VAL A 190 13.68 0.96 6.38
N GLN A 191 13.49 -0.17 7.07
CA GLN A 191 12.33 -1.04 6.88
C GLN A 191 11.03 -0.31 7.25
N ARG A 192 11.02 0.42 8.39
CA ARG A 192 9.87 1.23 8.81
C ARG A 192 9.56 2.32 7.78
N LYS A 193 10.56 3.04 7.27
CA LYS A 193 10.35 4.07 6.26
C LYS A 193 9.72 3.50 4.98
N LYS A 194 10.23 2.39 4.46
CA LYS A 194 9.65 1.72 3.29
C LYS A 194 8.21 1.28 3.52
N LEU A 195 7.92 0.68 4.67
CA LEU A 195 6.56 0.29 5.03
C LEU A 195 5.63 1.51 5.05
N THR A 196 6.05 2.60 5.70
CA THR A 196 5.28 3.84 5.75
C THR A 196 4.99 4.38 4.35
N ASP A 197 5.98 4.43 3.45
CA ASP A 197 5.80 4.93 2.08
C ASP A 197 4.85 4.03 1.26
N GLN A 198 4.90 2.72 1.43
CA GLN A 198 3.97 1.79 0.79
C GLN A 198 2.54 1.95 1.31
N VAL A 199 2.36 2.00 2.63
CA VAL A 199 1.06 2.24 3.26
C VAL A 199 0.48 3.58 2.82
N GLU A 200 1.29 4.65 2.79
CA GLU A 200 0.88 5.98 2.34
C GLU A 200 0.37 5.96 0.89
N SER A 201 1.08 5.27 -0.01
CA SER A 201 0.65 5.10 -1.40
C SER A 201 -0.71 4.42 -1.52
N LEU A 202 -0.96 3.36 -0.73
CA LEU A 202 -2.24 2.64 -0.72
C LEU A 202 -3.36 3.46 -0.09
N LEU A 203 -3.10 4.16 1.01
CA LEU A 203 -4.07 5.07 1.66
C LEU A 203 -4.51 6.21 0.73
N ASN A 204 -3.58 6.79 -0.03
CA ASN A 204 -3.89 7.84 -1.01
C ASN A 204 -4.80 7.35 -2.14
N ARG A 205 -4.78 6.06 -2.42
CA ARG A 205 -5.63 5.38 -3.41
C ARG A 205 -6.86 4.73 -2.79
N TYR A 206 -7.03 4.81 -1.47
CA TYR A 206 -8.08 4.10 -0.71
C TYR A 206 -8.12 2.60 -1.00
N ASP A 207 -6.96 2.00 -1.25
CA ASP A 207 -6.82 0.58 -1.59
C ASP A 207 -6.63 -0.25 -0.31
N TYR A 208 -7.71 -0.40 0.44
CA TYR A 208 -7.68 -1.15 1.70
C TYR A 208 -7.55 -2.67 1.48
N GLY A 209 -7.93 -3.18 0.31
CA GLY A 209 -7.71 -4.59 -0.02
C GLY A 209 -6.21 -4.90 -0.10
N ALA A 210 -5.47 -4.14 -0.91
CA ALA A 210 -4.01 -4.29 -0.99
C ALA A 210 -3.33 -4.00 0.36
N LEU A 211 -3.89 -3.08 1.17
CA LEU A 211 -3.38 -2.80 2.51
C LEU A 211 -3.61 -3.98 3.48
N GLU A 212 -4.73 -4.69 3.37
CA GLU A 212 -5.02 -5.92 4.12
C GLU A 212 -4.02 -7.04 3.78
N ASP A 213 -3.66 -7.19 2.50
CA ASP A 213 -2.67 -8.16 2.04
C ASP A 213 -1.28 -7.94 2.67
N MET A 214 -0.98 -6.69 3.05
CA MET A 214 0.23 -6.34 3.81
C MET A 214 0.12 -6.68 5.32
N GLY A 215 -0.94 -7.30 5.77
CA GLY A 215 -1.33 -7.45 7.18
C GLY A 215 -0.23 -7.87 8.15
N ARG A 216 0.70 -8.75 7.72
CA ARG A 216 1.84 -9.18 8.58
C ARG A 216 2.85 -8.07 8.86
N LEU A 217 2.94 -7.08 7.98
CA LEU A 217 3.86 -5.95 8.09
C LEU A 217 3.25 -4.79 8.89
N LEU A 218 1.91 -4.75 8.99
CA LEU A 218 1.22 -3.71 9.75
C LEU A 218 1.24 -3.98 11.25
N PRO A 219 1.27 -2.95 12.10
CA PRO A 219 1.06 -3.08 13.53
C PRO A 219 -0.22 -3.88 13.84
N GLU A 220 -0.16 -4.81 14.79
CA GLU A 220 -1.28 -5.70 15.11
C GLU A 220 -2.59 -4.94 15.41
N ARG A 221 -2.49 -3.81 16.10
CA ARG A 221 -3.63 -2.94 16.45
C ARG A 221 -4.35 -2.34 15.22
N LEU A 222 -3.66 -2.19 14.07
CA LEU A 222 -4.24 -1.65 12.84
C LEU A 222 -4.90 -2.70 11.96
N ARG A 223 -4.52 -3.98 12.07
CA ARG A 223 -5.02 -5.06 11.19
C ARG A 223 -6.55 -5.18 11.19
N PRO A 224 -7.24 -5.17 12.34
CA PRO A 224 -8.71 -5.24 12.36
C PRO A 224 -9.35 -4.01 11.71
N LEU A 225 -8.78 -2.81 11.88
CA LEU A 225 -9.29 -1.59 11.25
C LEU A 225 -9.15 -1.63 9.73
N VAL A 226 -7.97 -2.04 9.24
CA VAL A 226 -7.71 -2.17 7.79
C VAL A 226 -8.67 -3.19 7.17
N LYS A 227 -8.85 -4.36 7.80
CA LYS A 227 -9.80 -5.37 7.36
C LYS A 227 -11.26 -4.86 7.37
N HIS A 228 -11.65 -4.14 8.41
CA HIS A 228 -12.94 -3.46 8.46
C HIS A 228 -13.15 -2.53 7.26
N MET A 229 -12.13 -1.71 6.93
CA MET A 229 -12.21 -0.78 5.81
C MET A 229 -12.17 -1.49 4.45
N ALA A 230 -11.46 -2.61 4.33
CA ALA A 230 -11.49 -3.44 3.13
C ALA A 230 -12.90 -3.99 2.86
N CYS A 231 -13.55 -4.60 3.85
CA CYS A 231 -14.95 -5.03 3.76
C CYS A 231 -15.88 -3.86 3.41
N ARG A 232 -15.74 -2.73 4.10
CA ARG A 232 -16.58 -1.55 3.89
C ARG A 232 -16.43 -0.96 2.48
N SER A 233 -15.20 -0.90 1.95
CA SER A 233 -14.93 -0.42 0.59
C SER A 233 -15.47 -1.36 -0.50
N ALA A 234 -15.58 -2.64 -0.20
CA ALA A 234 -16.21 -3.66 -1.04
C ALA A 234 -17.75 -3.68 -0.90
N TYR A 235 -18.33 -2.86 0.01
CA TYR A 235 -19.75 -2.87 0.39
C TYR A 235 -20.18 -4.17 1.08
N ASP A 236 -19.25 -4.88 1.68
CA ASP A 236 -19.52 -5.99 2.60
C ASP A 236 -19.78 -5.44 4.01
N MET A 237 -21.04 -5.04 4.24
CA MET A 237 -21.43 -4.42 5.50
C MET A 237 -21.54 -5.42 6.67
N GLU A 238 -21.82 -6.67 6.38
CA GLU A 238 -21.87 -7.73 7.39
C GLU A 238 -20.46 -8.03 7.89
N GLY A 239 -19.53 -8.26 6.98
CA GLY A 239 -18.12 -8.43 7.29
C GLY A 239 -17.53 -7.24 8.06
N ALA A 240 -17.82 -6.00 7.61
CA ALA A 240 -17.37 -4.79 8.29
C ALA A 240 -17.88 -4.70 9.72
N LEU A 241 -19.19 -4.93 9.95
CA LEU A 241 -19.79 -4.84 11.29
C LEU A 241 -19.30 -5.91 12.25
N SER A 242 -18.97 -7.11 11.75
CA SER A 242 -18.39 -8.19 12.57
C SER A 242 -17.02 -7.82 13.15
N LEU A 243 -16.31 -6.86 12.53
CA LEU A 243 -14.98 -6.38 12.89
C LEU A 243 -15.01 -5.03 13.64
N SER A 244 -16.18 -4.61 14.11
CA SER A 244 -16.31 -3.35 14.85
C SER A 244 -15.55 -3.43 16.18
N GLY A 245 -14.40 -2.76 16.24
CA GLY A 245 -13.60 -2.53 17.44
C GLY A 245 -13.78 -1.09 17.95
N ALA A 246 -13.26 -0.83 19.15
CA ALA A 246 -13.11 0.53 19.65
C ALA A 246 -11.73 1.05 19.25
N TRP A 247 -11.67 2.14 18.51
CA TRP A 247 -10.44 2.86 18.21
C TRP A 247 -10.54 4.26 18.83
N ASP A 248 -9.62 4.59 19.70
CA ASP A 248 -9.65 5.83 20.44
C ASP A 248 -9.72 7.06 19.52
N GLY A 249 -10.78 7.86 19.71
CA GLY A 249 -11.01 9.06 18.89
C GLY A 249 -11.55 8.82 17.50
N LEU A 250 -11.92 7.58 17.13
CA LEU A 250 -12.45 7.24 15.81
C LEU A 250 -13.83 6.57 15.90
N GLU A 251 -14.89 7.31 15.58
CA GLU A 251 -16.24 6.76 15.42
C GLU A 251 -16.47 6.36 13.95
N LEU A 252 -16.54 5.05 13.68
CA LEU A 252 -16.69 4.52 12.32
C LEU A 252 -18.05 4.78 11.68
N TYR A 253 -19.08 4.91 12.48
CA TYR A 253 -20.48 5.10 12.02
C TYR A 253 -21.13 6.30 12.73
N PRO A 254 -20.60 7.52 12.54
CA PRO A 254 -21.24 8.69 13.11
C PRO A 254 -22.65 8.90 12.50
N ALA A 255 -23.63 9.02 13.34
CA ALA A 255 -25.02 9.25 12.93
C ALA A 255 -25.78 9.98 14.05
N GLY A 256 -26.91 10.58 13.69
CA GLY A 256 -27.80 11.19 14.65
C GLY A 256 -28.57 10.13 15.46
N GLU A 257 -29.87 9.93 15.20
CA GLU A 257 -30.74 9.04 15.99
C GLU A 257 -30.66 7.57 15.52
N LYS A 258 -29.64 6.83 15.96
CA LYS A 258 -29.41 5.42 15.56
C LYS A 258 -30.53 4.44 15.94
N LYS A 259 -31.38 4.80 16.92
CA LYS A 259 -32.46 3.94 17.43
C LYS A 259 -33.71 3.95 16.54
N LEU A 260 -33.85 4.89 15.61
CA LEU A 260 -35.02 4.97 14.74
C LEU A 260 -35.01 3.84 13.68
N LYS A 261 -36.20 3.32 13.36
CA LYS A 261 -36.39 2.24 12.36
C LYS A 261 -35.78 2.59 11.00
N SER A 262 -35.88 3.85 10.59
CA SER A 262 -35.31 4.38 9.33
C SER A 262 -33.77 4.44 9.29
N TYR A 263 -33.09 4.24 10.43
CA TYR A 263 -31.62 4.24 10.47
C TYR A 263 -30.97 3.18 9.58
N GLY A 264 -31.60 2.01 9.47
CA GLY A 264 -31.10 0.93 8.60
C GLY A 264 -31.02 1.34 7.13
N GLU A 265 -32.06 2.03 6.64
CA GLU A 265 -32.11 2.55 5.26
C GLU A 265 -31.10 3.68 5.07
N TYR A 266 -31.07 4.66 5.97
CA TYR A 266 -30.08 5.73 5.96
C TYR A 266 -28.66 5.18 5.88
N ARG A 267 -28.30 4.20 6.74
CA ARG A 267 -26.98 3.59 6.75
C ARG A 267 -26.65 2.92 5.43
N ALA A 268 -27.57 2.13 4.89
CA ALA A 268 -27.34 1.44 3.63
C ALA A 268 -27.09 2.41 2.46
N LEU A 269 -27.87 3.49 2.37
CA LEU A 269 -27.70 4.52 1.35
C LEU A 269 -26.40 5.31 1.55
N SER A 270 -26.09 5.69 2.79
CA SER A 270 -24.86 6.42 3.15
C SER A 270 -23.61 5.64 2.76
N GLU A 271 -23.55 4.35 3.14
CA GLU A 271 -22.40 3.49 2.81
C GLU A 271 -22.24 3.31 1.31
N TYR A 272 -23.36 3.19 0.59
CA TYR A 272 -23.30 3.10 -0.85
C TYR A 272 -22.76 4.38 -1.49
N ILE A 273 -23.20 5.55 -1.02
CA ILE A 273 -22.67 6.86 -1.46
C ILE A 273 -21.18 6.98 -1.14
N LEU A 274 -20.74 6.49 0.02
CA LEU A 274 -19.32 6.49 0.38
C LEU A 274 -18.46 5.67 -0.58
N VAL A 275 -18.93 4.48 -0.99
CA VAL A 275 -18.25 3.67 -2.01
C VAL A 275 -18.18 4.42 -3.35
N LEU A 276 -19.26 5.06 -3.79
CA LEU A 276 -19.25 5.89 -5.00
C LEU A 276 -18.30 7.09 -4.89
N LYS A 277 -18.24 7.72 -3.72
CA LYS A 277 -17.28 8.81 -3.44
C LYS A 277 -15.84 8.34 -3.57
N MET A 278 -15.52 7.12 -3.12
CA MET A 278 -14.16 6.57 -3.29
C MET A 278 -13.86 6.26 -4.76
N MET A 279 -14.84 5.70 -5.51
CA MET A 279 -14.68 5.49 -6.95
C MET A 279 -14.46 6.80 -7.70
N GLN A 280 -15.17 7.85 -7.33
CA GLN A 280 -14.99 9.20 -7.88
C GLN A 280 -13.59 9.73 -7.60
N ARG A 281 -13.08 9.62 -6.37
CA ARG A 281 -11.75 10.09 -5.96
C ARG A 281 -10.61 9.33 -6.64
N THR A 282 -10.81 8.06 -6.93
CA THR A 282 -9.83 7.18 -7.59
C THR A 282 -9.95 7.15 -9.12
N GLY A 283 -10.82 7.98 -9.71
CA GLY A 283 -11.00 8.07 -11.15
C GLY A 283 -11.73 6.88 -11.78
N ARG A 284 -12.40 6.03 -10.99
CA ARG A 284 -13.16 4.86 -11.45
C ARG A 284 -14.58 5.27 -11.86
N PHE A 285 -14.68 6.19 -12.82
CA PHE A 285 -15.95 6.82 -13.19
C PHE A 285 -16.94 5.85 -13.83
N THR A 286 -16.47 4.95 -14.68
CA THR A 286 -17.34 3.93 -15.30
C THR A 286 -18.01 3.05 -14.25
N ASP A 287 -17.23 2.54 -13.28
CA ASP A 287 -17.76 1.73 -12.18
C ASP A 287 -18.76 2.52 -11.32
N MET A 288 -18.45 3.78 -11.04
CA MET A 288 -19.32 4.68 -10.29
C MET A 288 -20.67 4.85 -11.00
N VAL A 289 -20.68 5.14 -12.30
CA VAL A 289 -21.91 5.37 -13.08
C VAL A 289 -22.76 4.09 -13.18
N ILE A 290 -22.13 2.93 -13.36
CA ILE A 290 -22.84 1.65 -13.37
C ILE A 290 -23.58 1.41 -12.04
N ARG A 291 -22.96 1.78 -10.94
CA ARG A 291 -23.50 1.59 -9.59
C ARG A 291 -24.52 2.66 -9.16
N LEU A 292 -24.68 3.75 -9.89
CA LEU A 292 -25.66 4.79 -9.55
C LEU A 292 -27.12 4.30 -9.61
N ASN A 293 -27.47 3.45 -10.58
CA ASN A 293 -28.84 3.06 -10.84
C ASN A 293 -29.58 2.48 -9.62
N PRO A 294 -29.08 1.46 -8.92
CA PRO A 294 -29.76 0.90 -7.74
C PRO A 294 -29.86 1.90 -6.58
N LEU A 295 -28.85 2.76 -6.39
CA LEU A 295 -28.88 3.81 -5.38
C LEU A 295 -30.01 4.81 -5.66
N VAL A 296 -30.07 5.33 -6.90
CA VAL A 296 -31.05 6.35 -7.29
C VAL A 296 -32.47 5.83 -7.14
N ILE A 297 -32.75 4.60 -7.58
CA ILE A 297 -34.05 3.97 -7.43
C ILE A 297 -34.47 3.90 -5.94
N ARG A 298 -33.54 3.51 -5.05
CA ARG A 298 -33.85 3.46 -3.60
C ARG A 298 -34.05 4.86 -3.01
N MET A 299 -33.24 5.83 -3.40
CA MET A 299 -33.42 7.22 -2.94
C MET A 299 -34.75 7.82 -3.45
N GLN A 300 -35.13 7.57 -4.72
CA GLN A 300 -36.38 8.02 -5.26
C GLN A 300 -37.57 7.36 -4.54
N ARG A 301 -37.49 6.06 -4.22
CA ARG A 301 -38.50 5.38 -3.41
C ARG A 301 -38.67 6.06 -2.06
N ALA A 302 -37.59 6.28 -1.32
CA ALA A 302 -37.62 6.98 -0.02
C ALA A 302 -38.21 8.40 -0.16
N PHE A 303 -37.89 9.08 -1.27
CA PHE A 303 -38.46 10.41 -1.57
C PHE A 303 -39.98 10.36 -1.81
N LEU A 304 -40.46 9.41 -2.63
CA LEU A 304 -41.88 9.22 -2.87
C LEU A 304 -42.63 8.89 -1.58
N GLU A 305 -42.07 8.03 -0.73
CA GLU A 305 -42.63 7.70 0.58
C GLU A 305 -42.65 8.93 1.51
N SER A 306 -41.64 9.77 1.51
CA SER A 306 -41.62 11.02 2.27
C SER A 306 -42.66 12.04 1.79
N CYS A 307 -43.06 11.96 0.52
CA CYS A 307 -44.13 12.74 -0.06
C CYS A 307 -45.56 12.13 0.17
N GLY A 308 -45.64 11.04 0.92
CA GLY A 308 -46.93 10.42 1.28
C GLY A 308 -47.45 9.37 0.29
N LEU A 309 -46.57 8.91 -0.64
CA LEU A 309 -46.95 7.82 -1.55
C LEU A 309 -46.45 6.49 -0.94
N ASP A 310 -47.40 5.69 -0.43
CA ASP A 310 -47.07 4.36 0.12
C ASP A 310 -46.70 3.40 -1.01
N MET A 311 -45.36 3.23 -1.21
CA MET A 311 -44.84 2.40 -2.28
C MET A 311 -45.04 0.91 -2.05
N ASP A 312 -45.20 0.46 -0.80
CA ASP A 312 -45.51 -0.93 -0.47
C ASP A 312 -46.93 -1.32 -0.96
N SER A 313 -47.88 -0.36 -0.95
CA SER A 313 -49.23 -0.58 -1.47
C SER A 313 -49.29 -0.66 -3.00
N LEU A 314 -48.27 -0.21 -3.72
CA LEU A 314 -48.21 -0.14 -5.19
C LEU A 314 -47.33 -1.23 -5.81
N THR A 315 -46.58 -1.96 -4.98
CA THR A 315 -45.62 -2.94 -5.44
C THR A 315 -45.91 -4.34 -4.89
N LYS A 316 -45.46 -5.37 -5.60
CA LYS A 316 -45.54 -6.76 -5.15
C LYS A 316 -44.26 -7.49 -5.47
N LYS A 317 -43.74 -8.22 -4.48
CA LYS A 317 -42.58 -9.09 -4.68
C LYS A 317 -43.01 -10.41 -5.30
N SER A 318 -42.42 -10.79 -6.43
CA SER A 318 -42.66 -12.07 -7.11
C SER A 318 -41.31 -12.61 -7.59
N GLY A 319 -40.96 -13.84 -7.18
CA GLY A 319 -39.67 -14.46 -7.57
C GLY A 319 -38.45 -13.67 -7.13
N GLY A 320 -38.50 -12.99 -5.98
CA GLY A 320 -37.39 -12.17 -5.45
C GLY A 320 -37.27 -10.78 -6.09
N ARG A 321 -38.11 -10.43 -7.08
CA ARG A 321 -38.14 -9.12 -7.73
C ARG A 321 -39.35 -8.33 -7.31
N GLU A 322 -39.18 -7.05 -7.05
CA GLU A 322 -40.26 -6.11 -6.79
C GLU A 322 -40.79 -5.55 -8.12
N ARG A 323 -42.10 -5.53 -8.29
CA ARG A 323 -42.76 -4.98 -9.49
C ARG A 323 -43.87 -4.03 -9.11
N ILE A 324 -43.95 -2.91 -9.81
CA ILE A 324 -45.10 -2.00 -9.76
C ILE A 324 -46.22 -2.66 -10.53
N ARG A 325 -47.37 -2.79 -9.88
CA ARG A 325 -48.51 -3.55 -10.42
C ARG A 325 -49.66 -2.62 -10.82
N ARG A 326 -50.14 -2.78 -12.03
CA ARG A 326 -51.29 -2.03 -12.55
C ARG A 326 -52.52 -2.20 -11.66
N GLU A 327 -52.84 -3.44 -11.28
CA GLU A 327 -53.96 -3.78 -10.41
C GLU A 327 -53.92 -3.05 -9.05
N LEU A 328 -52.74 -2.94 -8.47
CA LEU A 328 -52.55 -2.24 -7.18
C LEU A 328 -52.70 -0.73 -7.33
N LEU A 329 -52.22 -0.16 -8.44
CA LEU A 329 -52.47 1.26 -8.79
C LEU A 329 -53.92 1.55 -9.01
N GLU A 330 -54.64 0.67 -9.73
CA GLU A 330 -56.09 0.82 -10.00
C GLU A 330 -56.91 0.85 -8.70
N ASN A 331 -56.57 -0.02 -7.76
CA ASN A 331 -57.25 -0.13 -6.47
C ASN A 331 -56.87 0.99 -5.47
N SER A 332 -55.63 1.44 -5.47
CA SER A 332 -55.09 2.33 -4.42
C SER A 332 -54.91 3.78 -4.87
N ARG A 333 -54.58 4.02 -6.16
CA ARG A 333 -54.25 5.33 -6.74
C ARG A 333 -54.68 5.43 -8.21
N PRO A 334 -55.99 5.39 -8.53
CA PRO A 334 -56.46 5.40 -9.91
C PRO A 334 -56.05 6.66 -10.67
N GLU A 335 -55.92 7.82 -10.00
CA GLU A 335 -55.47 9.06 -10.63
C GLU A 335 -53.99 8.98 -11.07
N LEU A 336 -53.13 8.34 -10.27
CA LEU A 336 -51.72 8.09 -10.66
C LEU A 336 -51.68 7.10 -11.83
N LEU A 337 -52.52 6.07 -11.84
CA LEU A 337 -52.60 5.15 -12.96
C LEU A 337 -53.01 5.87 -14.27
N ALA A 338 -54.04 6.73 -14.20
CA ALA A 338 -54.46 7.52 -15.37
C ALA A 338 -53.33 8.44 -15.89
N TRP A 339 -52.56 9.03 -14.98
CA TRP A 339 -51.36 9.81 -15.33
C TRP A 339 -50.29 8.95 -16.02
N LEU A 340 -50.00 7.77 -15.49
CA LEU A 340 -49.01 6.84 -16.07
C LEU A 340 -49.52 6.29 -17.42
N ASP A 341 -50.79 5.98 -17.58
CA ASP A 341 -51.38 5.59 -18.85
C ASP A 341 -51.18 6.67 -19.92
N GLY A 342 -51.27 7.95 -19.53
CA GLY A 342 -50.96 9.08 -20.41
C GLY A 342 -49.48 9.11 -20.84
N LYS A 343 -48.56 8.79 -19.95
CA LYS A 343 -47.10 8.73 -20.26
C LYS A 343 -46.74 7.54 -21.16
N TYR A 344 -47.47 6.45 -21.10
CA TYR A 344 -47.26 5.22 -21.89
C TYR A 344 -48.31 5.03 -23.00
N ARG A 345 -48.96 6.09 -23.45
CA ARG A 345 -50.01 6.04 -24.45
C ARG A 345 -49.63 5.28 -25.73
N ASP A 346 -48.39 5.52 -26.21
CA ASP A 346 -47.84 4.89 -27.42
C ASP A 346 -47.61 3.37 -27.28
N ARG A 347 -47.67 2.85 -26.04
CA ARG A 347 -47.50 1.43 -25.71
C ARG A 347 -48.78 0.76 -25.22
N GLY A 348 -49.95 1.42 -25.40
CA GLY A 348 -51.24 0.91 -24.95
C GLY A 348 -51.52 1.12 -23.44
N GLY A 349 -50.80 2.03 -22.80
CA GLY A 349 -50.94 2.35 -21.38
C GLY A 349 -49.85 1.72 -20.51
N PHE A 350 -49.93 1.97 -19.21
CA PHE A 350 -49.01 1.43 -18.21
C PHE A 350 -49.20 -0.08 -18.04
N ALA A 351 -48.14 -0.84 -18.09
CA ALA A 351 -48.13 -2.28 -17.77
C ALA A 351 -47.22 -2.53 -16.55
N ASP A 352 -47.42 -3.67 -15.88
CA ASP A 352 -46.57 -4.12 -14.78
C ASP A 352 -45.11 -4.04 -15.14
N CYS A 353 -44.32 -3.35 -14.34
CA CYS A 353 -42.91 -3.17 -14.62
C CYS A 353 -42.05 -3.20 -13.36
N ASP A 354 -40.75 -3.43 -13.55
CA ASP A 354 -39.75 -3.29 -12.48
C ASP A 354 -39.57 -1.79 -12.18
N PRO A 355 -39.25 -1.42 -10.92
CA PRO A 355 -38.88 -0.07 -10.57
C PRO A 355 -37.70 0.44 -11.41
N SER A 356 -37.80 1.65 -11.91
CA SER A 356 -36.74 2.31 -12.68
C SER A 356 -36.71 3.80 -12.39
N ILE A 357 -35.59 4.45 -12.68
CA ILE A 357 -35.44 5.90 -12.50
C ILE A 357 -36.56 6.65 -13.28
N GLN A 358 -36.91 6.19 -14.48
CA GLN A 358 -37.91 6.83 -15.32
C GLN A 358 -39.30 6.77 -14.73
N ILE A 359 -39.77 5.58 -14.28
CA ILE A 359 -41.12 5.44 -13.73
C ILE A 359 -41.28 6.26 -12.44
N TYR A 360 -40.22 6.27 -11.59
CA TYR A 360 -40.27 7.07 -10.38
C TYR A 360 -40.20 8.57 -10.68
N ASN A 361 -39.48 9.01 -11.72
CA ASN A 361 -39.57 10.41 -12.16
C ASN A 361 -40.98 10.78 -12.63
N TYR A 362 -41.73 9.90 -13.31
CA TYR A 362 -43.13 10.16 -13.67
C TYR A 362 -44.02 10.29 -12.44
N MET A 363 -43.77 9.50 -11.39
CA MET A 363 -44.52 9.61 -10.13
C MET A 363 -44.18 10.92 -9.38
N ILE A 364 -42.90 11.32 -9.40
CA ILE A 364 -42.42 12.60 -8.83
C ILE A 364 -43.07 13.78 -9.60
N ASP A 365 -43.17 13.68 -10.93
CA ASP A 365 -43.86 14.67 -11.77
C ASP A 365 -45.33 14.77 -11.39
N TRP A 366 -46.03 13.65 -11.21
CA TRP A 366 -47.44 13.60 -10.80
C TRP A 366 -47.67 14.28 -9.44
N LEU A 367 -46.74 14.12 -8.50
CA LEU A 367 -46.77 14.79 -7.20
C LEU A 367 -46.43 16.29 -7.26
N GLY A 368 -46.07 16.84 -8.43
CA GLY A 368 -45.64 18.24 -8.59
C GLY A 368 -44.32 18.54 -7.88
N ARG A 369 -43.43 17.55 -7.70
CA ARG A 369 -42.16 17.69 -6.96
C ARG A 369 -40.93 17.73 -7.84
N SER A 370 -41.07 17.80 -9.15
CA SER A 370 -39.98 17.72 -10.11
C SER A 370 -39.04 18.95 -10.11
N ASP A 371 -39.54 20.12 -9.72
CA ASP A 371 -38.80 21.37 -9.75
C ASP A 371 -37.94 21.59 -8.48
N GLY A 372 -38.17 20.81 -7.43
CA GLY A 372 -37.36 20.80 -6.23
C GLY A 372 -35.95 20.26 -6.48
N SER A 373 -35.02 20.49 -5.52
CA SER A 373 -33.62 20.06 -5.57
C SER A 373 -33.43 18.58 -5.93
N GLN A 374 -34.21 17.72 -5.27
CA GLN A 374 -34.16 16.27 -5.49
C GLN A 374 -34.77 15.87 -6.84
N GLY A 375 -35.94 16.46 -7.22
CA GLY A 375 -36.57 16.19 -8.51
C GLY A 375 -35.63 16.52 -9.69
N GLN A 376 -34.99 17.66 -9.63
CA GLN A 376 -33.99 18.08 -10.63
C GLN A 376 -32.77 17.12 -10.66
N LEU A 377 -32.27 16.69 -9.49
CA LEU A 377 -31.18 15.71 -9.40
C LEU A 377 -31.60 14.39 -10.08
N TYR A 378 -32.79 13.84 -9.77
CA TYR A 378 -33.24 12.57 -10.32
C TYR A 378 -33.46 12.64 -11.84
N ARG A 379 -33.94 13.75 -12.37
CA ARG A 379 -34.09 13.97 -13.83
C ARG A 379 -32.70 13.96 -14.52
N ARG A 380 -31.69 14.63 -13.95
CA ARG A 380 -30.31 14.59 -14.49
C ARG A 380 -29.74 13.18 -14.46
N LEU A 381 -29.98 12.43 -13.39
CA LEU A 381 -29.50 11.04 -13.25
C LEU A 381 -30.18 10.09 -14.24
N GLU A 382 -31.44 10.36 -14.63
CA GLU A 382 -32.10 9.62 -15.72
C GLU A 382 -31.37 9.82 -17.05
N THR A 383 -30.98 11.04 -17.36
CA THR A 383 -30.21 11.34 -18.59
C THR A 383 -28.90 10.56 -18.63
N LEU A 384 -28.12 10.59 -17.52
CA LEU A 384 -26.88 9.83 -17.41
C LEU A 384 -27.10 8.31 -17.55
N ASN A 385 -28.18 7.78 -16.97
CA ASN A 385 -28.54 6.36 -17.10
C ASN A 385 -28.89 5.95 -18.54
N ARG A 386 -29.53 6.83 -19.30
CA ARG A 386 -29.80 6.62 -20.74
C ARG A 386 -28.52 6.58 -21.57
N GLU A 387 -27.59 7.51 -21.34
CA GLU A 387 -26.27 7.53 -22.02
C GLU A 387 -25.42 6.29 -21.65
N ARG A 388 -25.43 5.89 -20.38
CA ARG A 388 -24.81 4.64 -19.96
C ARG A 388 -25.32 3.43 -20.72
N ASN A 389 -26.65 3.31 -20.87
CA ASN A 389 -27.26 2.17 -21.58
C ASN A 389 -26.85 2.16 -23.07
N GLY A 390 -26.73 3.33 -23.70
CA GLY A 390 -26.16 3.47 -25.06
C GLY A 390 -24.68 3.10 -25.12
N SER A 391 -23.90 3.50 -24.11
CA SER A 391 -22.45 3.25 -24.04
C SER A 391 -22.12 1.81 -23.63
N ALA A 392 -22.98 1.12 -22.90
CA ALA A 392 -22.77 -0.28 -22.51
C ALA A 392 -22.64 -1.24 -23.71
N HIS A 393 -23.17 -0.83 -24.86
CA HIS A 393 -23.03 -1.58 -26.11
C HIS A 393 -21.81 -1.14 -26.97
N SER A 394 -21.09 -0.07 -26.59
CA SER A 394 -20.04 0.51 -27.42
C SER A 394 -18.62 0.40 -26.84
N LEU A 395 -18.41 -0.26 -25.67
CA LEU A 395 -17.11 -0.35 -24.98
C LEU A 395 -16.44 1.02 -24.69
N ASN A 396 -17.22 2.10 -24.68
CA ASN A 396 -16.67 3.43 -24.40
C ASN A 396 -16.43 3.63 -22.91
N ASN A 397 -15.27 4.13 -22.58
CA ASN A 397 -14.94 4.52 -21.20
C ASN A 397 -15.67 5.82 -20.85
N LEU A 398 -16.37 5.82 -19.70
CA LEU A 398 -17.00 7.02 -19.15
C LEU A 398 -16.00 7.73 -18.23
N GLY A 399 -15.57 8.92 -18.65
CA GLY A 399 -14.70 9.77 -17.87
C GLY A 399 -15.42 10.98 -17.27
N GLU A 400 -14.68 11.85 -16.61
CA GLU A 400 -15.21 13.11 -16.05
C GLU A 400 -15.83 14.03 -17.10
N ARG A 401 -15.32 14.01 -18.34
CA ARG A 401 -15.81 14.80 -19.46
C ARG A 401 -17.21 14.39 -19.88
N GLU A 402 -17.44 13.09 -20.01
CA GLU A 402 -18.72 12.50 -20.39
C GLU A 402 -19.78 12.73 -19.29
N ILE A 403 -19.41 12.57 -18.03
CA ILE A 403 -20.28 12.89 -16.89
C ILE A 403 -20.68 14.37 -16.91
N ARG A 404 -19.75 15.27 -17.16
CA ARG A 404 -20.00 16.71 -17.24
C ARG A 404 -20.92 17.07 -18.40
N ALA A 405 -20.76 16.43 -19.54
CA ALA A 405 -21.60 16.63 -20.72
C ALA A 405 -23.05 16.17 -20.46
N ALA A 406 -23.21 15.01 -19.80
CA ALA A 406 -24.54 14.45 -19.52
C ALA A 406 -25.30 15.17 -18.39
N LEU A 407 -24.59 15.60 -17.34
CA LEU A 407 -25.19 16.16 -16.13
C LEU A 407 -25.13 17.68 -16.02
N GLY A 408 -24.28 18.35 -16.79
CA GLY A 408 -23.98 19.78 -16.63
C GLY A 408 -23.22 20.10 -15.34
N CYS A 409 -22.68 19.08 -14.65
CA CYS A 409 -21.90 19.24 -13.41
C CYS A 409 -20.79 18.20 -13.32
N SER A 410 -19.79 18.44 -12.45
CA SER A 410 -18.69 17.50 -12.21
C SER A 410 -19.16 16.27 -11.42
N SER A 411 -18.39 15.18 -11.52
CA SER A 411 -18.60 13.98 -10.70
C SER A 411 -18.58 14.29 -9.20
N ARG A 412 -17.75 15.25 -8.78
CA ARG A 412 -17.69 15.72 -7.38
C ARG A 412 -18.97 16.43 -6.96
N GLU A 413 -19.54 17.27 -7.82
CA GLU A 413 -20.81 17.95 -7.58
C GLU A 413 -21.97 16.96 -7.56
N LEU A 414 -21.93 15.93 -8.40
CA LEU A 414 -22.90 14.83 -8.36
C LEU A 414 -22.89 14.14 -6.98
N ILE A 415 -21.72 13.73 -6.46
CA ILE A 415 -21.62 13.12 -5.13
C ILE A 415 -22.15 14.06 -4.05
N LYS A 416 -21.82 15.36 -4.11
CA LYS A 416 -22.40 16.34 -3.18
C LYS A 416 -23.92 16.42 -3.26
N GLY A 417 -24.48 16.40 -4.46
CA GLY A 417 -25.93 16.39 -4.68
C GLY A 417 -26.61 15.17 -4.06
N LEU A 418 -25.99 13.97 -4.19
CA LEU A 418 -26.49 12.75 -3.56
C LEU A 418 -26.45 12.84 -2.02
N VAL A 419 -25.38 13.41 -1.45
CA VAL A 419 -25.27 13.63 0.00
C VAL A 419 -26.32 14.61 0.49
N SER A 420 -26.54 15.74 -0.21
CA SER A 420 -27.58 16.72 0.15
C SER A 420 -29.01 16.12 0.04
N ALA A 421 -29.26 15.31 -0.99
CA ALA A 421 -30.54 14.62 -1.10
C ALA A 421 -30.76 13.62 0.05
N LEU A 422 -29.70 12.95 0.49
CA LEU A 422 -29.78 12.04 1.65
C LEU A 422 -30.02 12.81 2.96
N GLU A 423 -29.41 13.98 3.14
CA GLU A 423 -29.67 14.87 4.28
C GLU A 423 -31.14 15.31 4.34
N GLU A 424 -31.71 15.70 3.21
CA GLU A 424 -33.16 16.08 3.12
C GLU A 424 -34.08 14.89 3.41
N LEU A 425 -33.72 13.66 2.99
CA LEU A 425 -34.50 12.45 3.24
C LEU A 425 -34.44 11.98 4.70
N PHE A 426 -33.28 12.12 5.35
CA PHE A 426 -33.02 11.58 6.68
C PHE A 426 -32.38 12.59 7.64
N PRO A 427 -32.99 13.78 7.86
CA PRO A 427 -32.37 14.87 8.62
C PRO A 427 -32.03 14.50 10.06
N ARG A 428 -32.75 13.56 10.68
CA ARG A 428 -32.47 13.08 12.05
C ARG A 428 -31.30 12.13 12.15
N HIS A 429 -30.95 11.45 11.04
CA HIS A 429 -29.84 10.51 10.99
C HIS A 429 -28.57 11.12 10.44
N TYR A 430 -28.70 12.20 9.66
CA TYR A 430 -27.60 12.80 8.95
C TYR A 430 -26.50 13.31 9.90
N ASN A 431 -25.25 12.95 9.59
CA ASN A 431 -24.07 13.48 10.22
C ASN A 431 -22.98 13.67 9.14
N PRO A 432 -22.50 14.89 8.89
CA PRO A 432 -21.51 15.18 7.86
C PRO A 432 -20.18 14.46 8.08
N GLU A 433 -19.82 14.15 9.34
CA GLU A 433 -18.57 13.42 9.66
C GLU A 433 -18.53 12.02 9.05
N LEU A 434 -19.68 11.37 8.85
CA LEU A 434 -19.76 10.08 8.18
C LEU A 434 -19.13 10.14 6.78
N PHE A 435 -19.36 11.22 6.04
CA PHE A 435 -18.87 11.36 4.67
C PHE A 435 -17.37 11.71 4.60
N ASN A 436 -16.72 11.93 5.75
CA ASN A 436 -15.27 12.14 5.88
C ASN A 436 -14.57 10.92 6.50
N ILE A 437 -15.30 9.85 6.80
CA ILE A 437 -14.78 8.73 7.59
C ILE A 437 -13.55 8.06 6.97
N TYR A 438 -13.50 7.88 5.66
CA TYR A 438 -12.33 7.32 4.98
C TYR A 438 -11.08 8.19 5.17
N ASP A 439 -11.23 9.52 5.11
CA ASP A 439 -10.12 10.45 5.37
C ASP A 439 -9.72 10.44 6.84
N SER A 440 -10.67 10.28 7.75
CA SER A 440 -10.42 10.19 9.19
C SER A 440 -9.69 8.91 9.55
N VAL A 441 -10.10 7.78 8.98
CA VAL A 441 -9.39 6.49 9.12
C VAL A 441 -7.98 6.58 8.56
N ASN A 442 -7.80 7.16 7.37
CA ASN A 442 -6.47 7.33 6.78
C ASN A 442 -5.56 8.17 7.67
N ARG A 443 -6.06 9.26 8.26
CA ARG A 443 -5.29 10.07 9.24
C ARG A 443 -4.94 9.27 10.48
N TYR A 444 -5.88 8.48 10.99
CA TYR A 444 -5.64 7.61 12.14
C TYR A 444 -4.54 6.60 11.85
N ILE A 445 -4.62 5.86 10.75
CA ILE A 445 -3.60 4.87 10.36
C ILE A 445 -2.23 5.53 10.22
N ARG A 446 -2.14 6.73 9.62
CA ARG A 446 -0.87 7.49 9.49
C ARG A 446 -0.26 7.85 10.84
N GLY A 447 -1.09 8.21 11.80
CA GLY A 447 -0.62 8.55 13.16
C GLY A 447 -0.12 7.36 13.96
N GLU A 448 -0.46 6.16 13.55
CA GLU A 448 -0.15 4.91 14.25
C GLU A 448 1.02 4.11 13.63
N LEU A 449 1.55 4.54 12.49
CA LEU A 449 2.72 3.97 11.80
C LEU A 449 4.04 4.54 12.34
#